data_a5765f693b18a84006a83e054a7e1884
#
_entry.id   a5765f693b18a84006a83e054a7e1884
#
_cell.length_a   1.000
_cell.length_b   1.000
_cell.length_c   1.000
_cell.angle_alpha   90.00
_cell.angle_beta   90.00
_cell.angle_gamma   90.00
#
_symmetry.space_group_name_H-M   'P 1'
#
loop_
_entity.id
_entity.type
_entity.pdbx_description
1 polymer ?
#
loop_
_entity_poly.entity_id
_entity_poly.type
_entity_poly.pdbx_seq_one_letter_code
_entity_poly.pdbx_strand_id
1 'polypeptide(L)'
;AMSSEFEQLAKNLNNKAESKAGPFTCISGEAGGNEIILLQCGIGKVNAAAGAIELIHTFAPDAMISTGVAGGIDVQVGVMDVVVSREIVYHDVWCGMGNVLGQIQGMPARFTANETLLQCALNLDTPTRIHDGLICCGDQFITDRAELDKIKSNFPEGLAVDMESASIAQVCHLYGVPFLSFRIISDTPGVKDHVEQYENFWGEMANRSFGVTQSFLNALPNKLTK
;
A
#
# COMPACT_ATOMS: atom_id res chain seq x y z
N ALA A 1 -2.65 7.70 -0.16
CA ALA A 1 -3.53 8.36 0.82
C ALA A 1 -3.36 9.88 0.80
N MET A 2 -2.13 10.39 0.71
CA MET A 2 -1.77 11.80 0.88
C MET A 2 -1.56 12.52 -0.44
N SER A 3 -1.73 13.87 -0.44
CA SER A 3 -1.54 14.70 -1.64
C SER A 3 -0.12 14.62 -2.20
N SER A 4 0.89 14.57 -1.32
CA SER A 4 2.29 14.44 -1.72
C SER A 4 2.59 13.16 -2.50
N GLU A 5 2.01 12.03 -2.10
CA GLU A 5 2.12 10.75 -2.82
C GLU A 5 1.43 10.82 -4.19
N PHE A 6 0.20 11.33 -4.18
CA PHE A 6 -0.62 11.46 -5.38
C PHE A 6 0.06 12.35 -6.45
N GLU A 7 0.55 13.52 -6.04
CA GLU A 7 1.21 14.46 -6.95
C GLU A 7 2.50 13.89 -7.56
N GLN A 8 3.29 13.15 -6.77
CA GLN A 8 4.52 12.52 -7.27
C GLN A 8 4.22 11.47 -8.35
N LEU A 9 3.22 10.63 -8.15
CA LEU A 9 2.82 9.62 -9.12
C LEU A 9 2.19 10.26 -10.36
N ALA A 10 1.31 11.25 -10.17
CA ALA A 10 0.63 11.92 -11.27
C ALA A 10 1.61 12.63 -12.22
N LYS A 11 2.75 13.15 -11.74
CA LYS A 11 3.76 13.80 -12.58
C LYS A 11 4.27 12.90 -13.71
N ASN A 12 4.35 11.60 -13.44
CA ASN A 12 5.01 10.62 -14.29
C ASN A 12 4.08 9.90 -15.28
N LEU A 13 2.77 10.18 -15.26
CA LEU A 13 1.84 9.64 -16.24
C LEU A 13 1.87 10.45 -17.54
N ASN A 14 1.75 9.74 -18.67
CA ASN A 14 1.53 10.34 -19.99
C ASN A 14 0.04 10.53 -20.26
N ASN A 15 -0.34 11.42 -21.19
CA ASN A 15 -1.71 11.62 -21.68
C ASN A 15 -2.74 11.81 -20.57
N LYS A 16 -2.41 12.65 -19.58
CA LYS A 16 -3.23 12.83 -18.37
C LYS A 16 -4.58 13.47 -18.66
N ALA A 17 -5.61 12.93 -17.99
CA ALA A 17 -6.94 13.53 -17.93
C ALA A 17 -7.48 13.47 -16.49
N GLU A 18 -8.20 14.53 -16.10
CA GLU A 18 -8.88 14.57 -14.81
C GLU A 18 -10.31 14.04 -14.95
N SER A 19 -10.76 13.26 -13.96
CA SER A 19 -12.09 12.70 -13.88
C SER A 19 -12.53 12.59 -12.41
N LYS A 20 -13.72 12.05 -12.17
CA LYS A 20 -14.26 11.83 -10.82
C LYS A 20 -14.75 10.41 -10.65
N ALA A 21 -14.57 9.88 -9.45
CA ALA A 21 -15.20 8.67 -8.94
C ALA A 21 -15.90 9.01 -7.62
N GLY A 22 -17.22 9.16 -7.63
CA GLY A 22 -17.98 9.67 -6.51
C GLY A 22 -17.47 11.05 -6.03
N PRO A 23 -17.11 11.21 -4.76
CA PRO A 23 -16.57 12.47 -4.22
C PRO A 23 -15.08 12.69 -4.54
N PHE A 24 -14.37 11.70 -5.09
CA PHE A 24 -12.93 11.73 -5.30
C PHE A 24 -12.56 12.29 -6.67
N THR A 25 -11.48 13.07 -6.72
CA THR A 25 -10.84 13.45 -7.97
C THR A 25 -9.86 12.35 -8.38
N CYS A 26 -9.91 11.95 -9.64
CA CYS A 26 -9.04 10.97 -10.25
C CYS A 26 -8.19 11.60 -11.35
N ILE A 27 -6.96 11.12 -11.53
CA ILE A 27 -6.14 11.40 -12.70
C ILE A 27 -5.94 10.08 -13.43
N SER A 28 -6.41 10.00 -14.66
CA SER A 28 -6.07 8.92 -15.59
C SER A 28 -4.86 9.29 -16.42
N GLY A 29 -4.11 8.30 -16.89
CA GLY A 29 -2.97 8.47 -17.78
C GLY A 29 -2.38 7.12 -18.15
N GLU A 30 -1.24 7.13 -18.83
CA GLU A 30 -0.59 5.93 -19.35
C GLU A 30 0.78 5.70 -18.73
N ALA A 31 1.08 4.45 -18.39
CA ALA A 31 2.41 3.99 -18.00
C ALA A 31 2.61 2.53 -18.46
N GLY A 32 3.75 2.20 -19.06
CA GLY A 32 4.10 0.84 -19.46
C GLY A 32 3.12 0.17 -20.45
N GLY A 33 2.34 0.97 -21.19
CA GLY A 33 1.30 0.45 -22.09
C GLY A 33 -0.03 0.12 -21.41
N ASN A 34 -0.17 0.42 -20.12
CA ASN A 34 -1.40 0.29 -19.35
C ASN A 34 -2.05 1.65 -19.12
N GLU A 35 -3.38 1.67 -19.06
CA GLU A 35 -4.13 2.80 -18.52
C GLU A 35 -4.05 2.75 -16.98
N ILE A 36 -3.59 3.84 -16.39
CA ILE A 36 -3.45 4.00 -14.93
C ILE A 36 -4.44 5.05 -14.45
N ILE A 37 -5.20 4.70 -13.43
CA ILE A 37 -6.13 5.62 -12.77
C ILE A 37 -5.65 5.83 -11.33
N LEU A 38 -5.27 7.06 -11.02
CA LEU A 38 -4.85 7.47 -9.68
C LEU A 38 -6.02 8.10 -8.94
N LEU A 39 -6.23 7.69 -7.71
CA LEU A 39 -7.19 8.28 -6.78
C LEU A 39 -6.49 8.56 -5.45
N GLN A 40 -6.65 9.77 -4.91
CA GLN A 40 -6.28 10.11 -3.55
C GLN A 40 -7.44 9.81 -2.63
N CYS A 41 -7.35 8.71 -1.86
CA CYS A 41 -8.45 8.29 -0.99
C CYS A 41 -8.54 9.05 0.34
N GLY A 42 -7.42 9.62 0.83
CA GLY A 42 -7.29 10.11 2.20
C GLY A 42 -6.78 9.03 3.16
N ILE A 43 -6.49 9.42 4.40
CA ILE A 43 -5.87 8.58 5.42
C ILE A 43 -6.92 7.71 6.11
N GLY A 44 -6.54 6.46 6.40
CA GLY A 44 -7.30 5.54 7.24
C GLY A 44 -8.25 4.62 6.49
N LYS A 45 -8.72 3.60 7.20
CA LYS A 45 -9.45 2.46 6.64
C LYS A 45 -10.74 2.83 5.89
N VAL A 46 -11.54 3.73 6.47
CA VAL A 46 -12.84 4.13 5.88
C VAL A 46 -12.63 4.89 4.59
N ASN A 47 -11.73 5.88 4.58
CA ASN A 47 -11.40 6.65 3.38
C ASN A 47 -10.85 5.76 2.26
N ALA A 48 -9.95 4.86 2.61
CA ALA A 48 -9.34 3.93 1.67
C ALA A 48 -10.37 2.95 1.08
N ALA A 49 -11.26 2.40 1.89
CA ALA A 49 -12.34 1.54 1.43
C ALA A 49 -13.31 2.27 0.51
N ALA A 50 -13.73 3.50 0.88
CA ALA A 50 -14.61 4.32 0.05
C ALA A 50 -13.99 4.61 -1.33
N GLY A 51 -12.71 5.04 -1.35
CA GLY A 51 -11.99 5.27 -2.59
C GLY A 51 -11.87 4.02 -3.47
N ALA A 52 -11.60 2.86 -2.87
CA ALA A 52 -11.51 1.60 -3.59
C ALA A 52 -12.85 1.19 -4.23
N ILE A 53 -13.97 1.34 -3.49
CA ILE A 53 -15.32 1.05 -4.01
C ILE A 53 -15.65 1.95 -5.19
N GLU A 54 -15.38 3.25 -5.07
CA GLU A 54 -15.66 4.22 -6.15
C GLU A 54 -14.82 3.93 -7.40
N LEU A 55 -13.54 3.56 -7.26
CA LEU A 55 -12.71 3.12 -8.39
C LEU A 55 -13.30 1.89 -9.09
N ILE A 56 -13.69 0.87 -8.31
CA ILE A 56 -14.26 -0.37 -8.87
C ILE A 56 -15.56 -0.09 -9.63
N HIS A 57 -16.47 0.69 -9.05
CA HIS A 57 -17.75 0.98 -9.67
C HIS A 57 -17.65 1.89 -10.90
N THR A 58 -16.70 2.82 -10.89
CA THR A 58 -16.57 3.81 -11.97
C THR A 58 -15.77 3.27 -13.16
N PHE A 59 -14.70 2.52 -12.89
CA PHE A 59 -13.72 2.17 -13.92
C PHE A 59 -13.58 0.66 -14.15
N ALA A 60 -14.12 -0.20 -13.28
CA ALA A 60 -13.98 -1.65 -13.36
C ALA A 60 -12.54 -2.11 -13.65
N PRO A 61 -11.54 -1.74 -12.80
CA PRO A 61 -10.14 -1.98 -13.09
C PRO A 61 -9.80 -3.48 -13.10
N ASP A 62 -8.83 -3.87 -13.94
CA ASP A 62 -8.30 -5.25 -13.97
C ASP A 62 -7.53 -5.62 -12.71
N ALA A 63 -6.95 -4.61 -12.04
CA ALA A 63 -6.27 -4.75 -10.75
C ALA A 63 -6.28 -3.45 -9.97
N MET A 64 -6.03 -3.54 -8.67
CA MET A 64 -5.84 -2.41 -7.78
C MET A 64 -4.50 -2.48 -7.07
N ILE A 65 -3.79 -1.36 -7.06
CA ILE A 65 -2.51 -1.20 -6.37
C ILE A 65 -2.68 -0.12 -5.31
N SER A 66 -2.45 -0.48 -4.06
CA SER A 66 -2.28 0.50 -2.99
C SER A 66 -0.81 0.89 -2.92
N THR A 67 -0.50 2.17 -3.09
CA THR A 67 0.89 2.66 -3.00
C THR A 67 0.99 3.89 -2.13
N GLY A 68 2.15 4.10 -1.56
CA GLY A 68 2.45 5.17 -0.64
C GLY A 68 3.58 4.81 0.30
N VAL A 69 3.67 5.50 1.41
CA VAL A 69 4.67 5.23 2.44
C VAL A 69 4.14 4.33 3.55
N ALA A 70 5.05 3.74 4.31
CA ALA A 70 4.77 2.91 5.50
C ALA A 70 5.93 3.00 6.49
N GLY A 71 5.66 2.73 7.77
CA GLY A 71 6.70 2.53 8.77
C GLY A 71 7.30 1.12 8.69
N GLY A 72 8.64 1.03 8.68
CA GLY A 72 9.36 -0.25 8.73
C GLY A 72 9.41 -0.80 10.15
N ILE A 73 8.89 -2.00 10.39
CA ILE A 73 8.78 -2.58 11.74
C ILE A 73 9.66 -3.80 11.98
N ASP A 74 10.48 -4.17 11.01
CA ASP A 74 11.45 -5.26 11.13
C ASP A 74 12.86 -4.75 10.89
N VAL A 75 13.84 -5.35 11.57
CA VAL A 75 15.26 -4.96 11.47
C VAL A 75 15.88 -5.17 10.09
N GLN A 76 15.28 -6.01 9.26
CA GLN A 76 15.73 -6.26 7.89
C GLN A 76 15.32 -5.16 6.90
N VAL A 77 14.39 -4.29 7.30
CA VAL A 77 13.78 -3.27 6.42
C VAL A 77 14.30 -1.90 6.82
N GLY A 78 14.91 -1.20 5.90
CA GLY A 78 15.46 0.15 6.10
C GLY A 78 14.61 1.24 5.43
N VAL A 79 14.83 2.49 5.85
CA VAL A 79 14.27 3.66 5.17
C VAL A 79 14.67 3.65 3.70
N MET A 80 13.74 3.95 2.80
CA MET A 80 13.82 3.86 1.33
C MET A 80 13.76 2.44 0.73
N ASP A 81 13.77 1.39 1.54
CA ASP A 81 13.41 0.06 1.04
C ASP A 81 11.92 0.04 0.64
N VAL A 82 11.56 -0.94 -0.16
CA VAL A 82 10.17 -1.21 -0.53
C VAL A 82 9.71 -2.49 0.14
N VAL A 83 8.52 -2.48 0.71
CA VAL A 83 7.79 -3.69 1.11
C VAL A 83 6.60 -3.88 0.20
N VAL A 84 6.58 -5.01 -0.51
CA VAL A 84 5.41 -5.45 -1.27
C VAL A 84 4.65 -6.51 -0.49
N SER A 85 3.33 -6.40 -0.45
CA SER A 85 2.52 -7.34 0.29
C SER A 85 2.54 -8.72 -0.36
N ARG A 86 3.03 -9.73 0.36
CA ARG A 86 2.63 -11.12 0.11
C ARG A 86 1.28 -11.38 0.76
N GLU A 87 1.15 -10.89 1.99
CA GLU A 87 -0.06 -10.92 2.78
C GLU A 87 -0.29 -9.58 3.50
N ILE A 88 -1.53 -9.33 3.87
CA ILE A 88 -1.93 -8.14 4.62
C ILE A 88 -2.87 -8.56 5.74
N VAL A 89 -2.70 -7.96 6.92
CA VAL A 89 -3.53 -8.21 8.10
C VAL A 89 -3.92 -6.90 8.77
N TYR A 90 -5.08 -6.87 9.42
CA TYR A 90 -5.38 -5.81 10.38
C TYR A 90 -4.66 -6.08 11.70
N HIS A 91 -3.88 -5.12 12.20
CA HIS A 91 -3.24 -5.29 13.51
C HIS A 91 -4.13 -4.83 14.68
N ASP A 92 -5.20 -4.11 14.41
CA ASP A 92 -6.09 -3.46 15.37
C ASP A 92 -7.52 -4.05 15.42
N VAL A 93 -7.72 -5.23 14.83
CA VAL A 93 -9.05 -5.88 14.74
C VAL A 93 -9.11 -7.14 15.58
N TRP A 94 -10.20 -7.28 16.32
CA TRP A 94 -10.57 -8.48 17.04
C TRP A 94 -12.09 -8.70 17.00
N CYS A 95 -12.54 -9.77 16.34
CA CYS A 95 -13.96 -10.13 16.18
C CYS A 95 -14.43 -11.24 17.15
N GLY A 96 -13.72 -11.45 18.26
CA GLY A 96 -14.11 -12.41 19.29
C GLY A 96 -13.68 -13.86 19.00
N MET A 97 -14.15 -14.77 19.87
CA MET A 97 -13.80 -16.20 19.79
C MET A 97 -14.25 -16.81 18.47
N GLY A 98 -13.41 -17.69 17.92
CA GLY A 98 -13.62 -18.32 16.61
C GLY A 98 -12.94 -17.57 15.46
N ASN A 99 -12.40 -16.38 15.73
CA ASN A 99 -11.57 -15.62 14.78
C ASN A 99 -10.15 -15.48 15.32
N VAL A 100 -9.16 -15.44 14.44
CA VAL A 100 -7.79 -15.08 14.83
C VAL A 100 -7.64 -13.56 14.95
N LEU A 101 -6.62 -13.08 15.64
CA LEU A 101 -6.33 -11.65 15.72
C LEU A 101 -6.06 -11.12 14.30
N GLY A 102 -6.62 -9.96 14.00
CA GLY A 102 -6.55 -9.32 12.67
C GLY A 102 -7.63 -9.79 11.68
N GLN A 103 -8.41 -10.80 12.03
CA GLN A 103 -9.47 -11.33 11.16
C GLN A 103 -10.81 -10.63 11.39
N ILE A 104 -11.39 -10.10 10.31
CA ILE A 104 -12.81 -9.72 10.27
C ILE A 104 -13.64 -11.01 10.15
N GLN A 105 -14.69 -11.15 10.94
CA GLN A 105 -15.56 -12.32 10.89
C GLN A 105 -16.13 -12.53 9.48
N GLY A 106 -16.00 -13.74 8.95
CA GLY A 106 -16.42 -14.08 7.60
C GLY A 106 -15.44 -13.72 6.50
N MET A 107 -14.31 -13.08 6.83
CA MET A 107 -13.23 -12.78 5.91
C MET A 107 -12.04 -13.72 6.11
N PRO A 108 -11.12 -13.83 5.15
CA PRO A 108 -9.84 -14.50 5.36
C PRO A 108 -9.10 -13.95 6.57
N ALA A 109 -8.29 -14.76 7.24
CA ALA A 109 -7.43 -14.31 8.32
C ALA A 109 -6.40 -13.26 7.84
N ARG A 110 -5.97 -13.40 6.58
CA ARG A 110 -5.08 -12.49 5.86
C ARG A 110 -5.53 -12.35 4.42
N PHE A 111 -5.31 -11.19 3.83
CA PHE A 111 -5.56 -10.95 2.42
C PHE A 111 -4.27 -11.21 1.64
N THR A 112 -4.32 -12.10 0.67
CA THR A 112 -3.17 -12.49 -0.16
C THR A 112 -3.11 -11.61 -1.41
N ALA A 113 -1.92 -11.17 -1.76
CA ALA A 113 -1.69 -10.41 -2.99
C ALA A 113 -1.88 -11.29 -4.25
N ASN A 114 -2.13 -10.64 -5.39
CA ASN A 114 -2.08 -11.31 -6.68
C ASN A 114 -0.64 -11.69 -7.03
N GLU A 115 -0.38 -12.95 -7.32
CA GLU A 115 0.97 -13.48 -7.56
C GLU A 115 1.66 -12.83 -8.78
N THR A 116 0.92 -12.56 -9.85
CA THR A 116 1.48 -11.91 -11.04
C THR A 116 1.99 -10.50 -10.73
N LEU A 117 1.23 -9.71 -9.96
CA LEU A 117 1.63 -8.38 -9.52
C LEU A 117 2.83 -8.45 -8.56
N LEU A 118 2.81 -9.40 -7.63
CA LEU A 118 3.90 -9.62 -6.69
C LEU A 118 5.20 -9.96 -7.41
N GLN A 119 5.17 -10.92 -8.34
CA GLN A 119 6.35 -11.29 -9.11
C GLN A 119 6.84 -10.14 -10.01
N CYS A 120 5.93 -9.36 -10.59
CA CYS A 120 6.30 -8.15 -11.32
C CYS A 120 7.11 -7.17 -10.44
N ALA A 121 6.66 -6.94 -9.21
CA ALA A 121 7.37 -6.05 -8.28
C ALA A 121 8.74 -6.61 -7.84
N LEU A 122 8.83 -7.93 -7.56
CA LEU A 122 10.06 -8.57 -7.10
C LEU A 122 11.14 -8.66 -8.19
N ASN A 123 10.74 -8.69 -9.46
CA ASN A 123 11.67 -8.79 -10.60
C ASN A 123 12.06 -7.42 -11.20
N LEU A 124 11.78 -6.31 -10.49
CA LEU A 124 12.17 -4.98 -10.96
C LEU A 124 13.70 -4.84 -10.99
N ASP A 125 14.22 -4.35 -12.11
CA ASP A 125 15.61 -3.91 -12.22
C ASP A 125 15.76 -2.52 -11.56
N THR A 126 16.14 -2.52 -10.28
CA THR A 126 16.24 -1.31 -9.45
C THR A 126 17.31 -1.49 -8.37
N PRO A 127 18.05 -0.42 -8.02
CA PRO A 127 18.96 -0.44 -6.88
C PRO A 127 18.24 -0.46 -5.52
N THR A 128 16.95 -0.20 -5.49
CA THR A 128 16.13 -0.22 -4.26
C THR A 128 15.90 -1.66 -3.83
N ARG A 129 16.10 -1.94 -2.54
CA ARG A 129 15.75 -3.25 -1.98
C ARG A 129 14.23 -3.40 -1.93
N ILE A 130 13.76 -4.53 -2.44
CA ILE A 130 12.34 -4.90 -2.41
C ILE A 130 12.20 -6.16 -1.56
N HIS A 131 11.43 -6.05 -0.49
CA HIS A 131 11.09 -7.15 0.41
C HIS A 131 9.64 -7.55 0.16
N ASP A 132 9.36 -8.84 0.13
CA ASP A 132 8.00 -9.34 0.15
C ASP A 132 7.64 -9.91 1.52
N GLY A 133 6.46 -9.60 2.01
CA GLY A 133 6.06 -10.08 3.32
C GLY A 133 4.71 -9.56 3.81
N LEU A 134 4.56 -9.60 5.13
CA LEU A 134 3.33 -9.18 5.79
C LEU A 134 3.34 -7.67 6.04
N ILE A 135 2.27 -7.00 5.58
CA ILE A 135 1.95 -5.61 5.94
C ILE A 135 0.86 -5.62 7.01
N CYS A 136 1.11 -4.96 8.13
CA CYS A 136 0.19 -4.81 9.25
C CYS A 136 -0.54 -3.47 9.14
N CYS A 137 -1.85 -3.47 8.95
CA CYS A 137 -2.65 -2.27 8.70
C CYS A 137 -3.56 -1.96 9.90
N GLY A 138 -3.70 -0.67 10.24
CA GLY A 138 -4.63 -0.23 11.29
C GLY A 138 -4.82 1.28 11.31
N ASP A 139 -5.88 1.79 11.96
CA ASP A 139 -6.16 3.23 12.03
C ASP A 139 -5.31 3.93 13.10
N GLN A 140 -3.99 3.67 13.11
CA GLN A 140 -3.04 4.26 14.04
C GLN A 140 -1.74 4.63 13.33
N PHE A 141 -1.29 5.87 13.53
CA PHE A 141 0.08 6.26 13.20
C PHE A 141 0.97 5.82 14.36
N ILE A 142 1.74 4.75 14.15
CA ILE A 142 2.56 4.13 15.21
C ILE A 142 3.80 4.98 15.48
N THR A 143 3.88 5.53 16.67
CA THR A 143 4.98 6.40 17.11
C THR A 143 5.71 5.86 18.35
N ASP A 144 5.06 4.97 19.09
CA ASP A 144 5.54 4.45 20.37
C ASP A 144 6.14 3.06 20.20
N ARG A 145 7.27 2.82 20.88
CA ARG A 145 7.95 1.52 20.88
C ARG A 145 7.09 0.39 21.46
N ALA A 146 6.27 0.68 22.49
CA ALA A 146 5.42 -0.33 23.10
C ALA A 146 4.29 -0.75 22.15
N GLU A 147 3.75 0.16 21.35
CA GLU A 147 2.76 -0.17 20.32
C GLU A 147 3.40 -1.03 19.21
N LEU A 148 4.61 -0.67 18.77
CA LEU A 148 5.37 -1.48 17.82
C LEU A 148 5.64 -2.89 18.35
N ASP A 149 6.12 -3.01 19.59
CA ASP A 149 6.44 -4.29 20.21
C ASP A 149 5.18 -5.17 20.35
N LYS A 150 4.02 -4.56 20.61
CA LYS A 150 2.72 -5.24 20.61
C LYS A 150 2.37 -5.79 19.24
N ILE A 151 2.55 -4.99 18.17
CA ILE A 151 2.31 -5.44 16.79
C ILE A 151 3.25 -6.59 16.45
N LYS A 152 4.55 -6.45 16.71
CA LYS A 152 5.55 -7.50 16.46
C LYS A 152 5.34 -8.76 17.29
N SER A 153 4.84 -8.65 18.52
CA SER A 153 4.48 -9.81 19.34
C SER A 153 3.31 -10.60 18.74
N ASN A 154 2.34 -9.91 18.15
CA ASN A 154 1.17 -10.51 17.54
C ASN A 154 1.43 -11.02 16.11
N PHE A 155 2.30 -10.34 15.38
CA PHE A 155 2.66 -10.58 13.98
C PHE A 155 4.20 -10.54 13.83
N PRO A 156 4.93 -11.57 14.30
CA PRO A 156 6.39 -11.57 14.31
C PRO A 156 7.02 -11.41 12.93
N GLU A 157 6.34 -11.88 11.88
CA GLU A 157 6.75 -11.79 10.47
C GLU A 157 6.38 -10.45 9.80
N GLY A 158 5.70 -9.53 10.50
CA GLY A 158 5.33 -8.22 9.97
C GLY A 158 6.55 -7.39 9.60
N LEU A 159 6.57 -6.85 8.39
CA LEU A 159 7.67 -6.02 7.85
C LEU A 159 7.38 -4.54 7.90
N ALA A 160 6.12 -4.15 7.68
CA ALA A 160 5.71 -2.76 7.61
C ALA A 160 4.35 -2.53 8.28
N VAL A 161 4.09 -1.28 8.69
CA VAL A 161 2.77 -0.82 9.14
C VAL A 161 2.28 0.32 8.26
N ASP A 162 0.98 0.29 7.95
CA ASP A 162 0.28 1.35 7.25
C ASP A 162 -1.17 1.52 7.75
N MET A 163 -1.93 2.40 7.12
CA MET A 163 -3.28 2.72 7.55
C MET A 163 -4.36 2.42 6.50
N GLU A 164 -4.03 1.89 5.33
CA GLU A 164 -4.97 1.72 4.21
C GLU A 164 -5.00 0.32 3.60
N SER A 165 -3.86 -0.38 3.55
CA SER A 165 -3.70 -1.58 2.72
C SER A 165 -4.74 -2.66 2.98
N ALA A 166 -5.05 -2.96 4.25
CA ALA A 166 -5.99 -4.05 4.56
C ALA A 166 -7.43 -3.72 4.18
N SER A 167 -7.84 -2.45 4.30
CA SER A 167 -9.20 -2.05 3.91
C SER A 167 -9.40 -2.06 2.40
N ILE A 168 -8.40 -1.65 1.63
CA ILE A 168 -8.43 -1.78 0.17
C ILE A 168 -8.39 -3.25 -0.23
N ALA A 169 -7.53 -4.07 0.38
CA ALA A 169 -7.45 -5.51 0.14
C ALA A 169 -8.77 -6.22 0.45
N GLN A 170 -9.45 -5.85 1.54
CA GLN A 170 -10.77 -6.39 1.88
C GLN A 170 -11.83 -6.03 0.83
N VAL A 171 -11.86 -4.79 0.35
CA VAL A 171 -12.76 -4.37 -0.73
C VAL A 171 -12.44 -5.17 -2.01
N CYS A 172 -11.18 -5.27 -2.40
CA CYS A 172 -10.76 -6.05 -3.55
C CYS A 172 -11.16 -7.54 -3.43
N HIS A 173 -11.00 -8.13 -2.24
CA HIS A 173 -11.46 -9.49 -1.98
C HIS A 173 -12.97 -9.65 -2.17
N LEU A 174 -13.78 -8.73 -1.66
CA LEU A 174 -15.23 -8.76 -1.80
C LEU A 174 -15.70 -8.62 -3.25
N TYR A 175 -14.99 -7.86 -4.07
CA TYR A 175 -15.32 -7.60 -5.47
C TYR A 175 -14.57 -8.50 -6.46
N GLY A 176 -13.66 -9.36 -5.99
CA GLY A 176 -12.87 -10.24 -6.86
C GLY A 176 -11.85 -9.51 -7.73
N VAL A 177 -11.34 -8.36 -7.28
CA VAL A 177 -10.33 -7.55 -7.98
C VAL A 177 -8.93 -7.96 -7.52
N PRO A 178 -8.00 -8.32 -8.42
CA PRO A 178 -6.60 -8.56 -8.10
C PRO A 178 -5.98 -7.37 -7.37
N PHE A 179 -5.20 -7.62 -6.31
CA PHE A 179 -4.65 -6.58 -5.44
C PHE A 179 -3.18 -6.78 -5.11
N LEU A 180 -2.46 -5.68 -4.93
CA LEU A 180 -1.12 -5.61 -4.34
C LEU A 180 -0.98 -4.31 -3.54
N SER A 181 -0.32 -4.37 -2.38
CA SER A 181 0.21 -3.18 -1.71
C SER A 181 1.72 -3.06 -1.97
N PHE A 182 2.15 -1.86 -2.37
CA PHE A 182 3.53 -1.50 -2.69
C PHE A 182 3.91 -0.27 -1.87
N ARG A 183 4.68 -0.47 -0.79
CA ARG A 183 4.96 0.58 0.20
C ARG A 183 6.45 0.92 0.27
N ILE A 184 6.76 2.20 0.24
CA ILE A 184 8.10 2.74 0.44
C ILE A 184 8.26 3.03 1.93
N ILE A 185 9.34 2.57 2.53
CA ILE A 185 9.58 2.81 3.95
C ILE A 185 10.06 4.23 4.17
N SER A 186 9.28 5.02 4.91
CA SER A 186 9.58 6.42 5.24
C SER A 186 10.33 6.60 6.54
N ASP A 187 10.09 5.72 7.51
CA ASP A 187 10.59 5.81 8.86
C ASP A 187 10.62 4.44 9.56
N THR A 188 11.24 4.40 10.71
CA THR A 188 11.22 3.24 11.60
C THR A 188 10.51 3.62 12.91
N PRO A 189 9.25 3.22 13.12
CA PRO A 189 8.52 3.53 14.34
C PRO A 189 9.25 3.09 15.61
N GLY A 190 9.11 3.88 16.68
CA GLY A 190 9.68 3.57 17.99
C GLY A 190 11.19 3.81 18.14
N VAL A 191 11.89 4.32 17.12
CA VAL A 191 13.24 4.87 17.29
C VAL A 191 13.16 6.36 17.69
N LYS A 192 14.22 6.87 18.32
CA LYS A 192 14.24 8.21 18.91
C LYS A 192 13.93 9.33 17.90
N ASP A 193 14.34 9.16 16.67
CA ASP A 193 14.32 10.14 15.58
C ASP A 193 13.32 9.77 14.46
N HIS A 194 12.34 8.88 14.73
CA HIS A 194 11.43 8.40 13.69
C HIS A 194 10.58 9.51 13.06
N VAL A 195 10.13 10.52 13.85
CA VAL A 195 9.38 11.67 13.31
C VAL A 195 10.26 12.51 12.39
N GLU A 196 11.53 12.73 12.78
CA GLU A 196 12.51 13.41 11.94
C GLU A 196 12.80 12.61 10.65
N GLN A 197 12.90 11.28 10.73
CA GLN A 197 13.03 10.42 9.55
C GLN A 197 11.86 10.62 8.59
N TYR A 198 10.63 10.61 9.11
CA TYR A 198 9.42 10.83 8.31
C TYR A 198 9.39 12.21 7.66
N GLU A 199 9.73 13.27 8.40
CA GLU A 199 9.80 14.64 7.88
C GLU A 199 10.89 14.79 6.81
N ASN A 200 12.09 14.26 7.05
CA ASN A 200 13.22 14.28 6.11
C ASN A 200 12.92 13.47 4.85
N PHE A 201 12.18 12.37 4.97
CA PHE A 201 11.73 11.59 3.80
C PHE A 201 10.98 12.49 2.81
N TRP A 202 10.04 13.28 3.29
CA TRP A 202 9.26 14.17 2.42
C TRP A 202 10.07 15.35 1.87
N GLY A 203 11.05 15.83 2.61
CA GLY A 203 11.94 16.92 2.18
C GLY A 203 12.89 16.52 1.04
N GLU A 204 13.61 15.42 1.22
CA GLU A 204 14.76 15.09 0.37
C GLU A 204 14.59 13.79 -0.43
N MET A 205 13.91 12.81 0.11
CA MET A 205 13.91 11.45 -0.40
C MET A 205 12.71 11.08 -1.27
N ALA A 206 11.58 11.77 -1.12
CA ALA A 206 10.32 11.41 -1.76
C ALA A 206 10.44 11.29 -3.28
N ASN A 207 11.05 12.26 -3.95
CA ASN A 207 11.20 12.23 -5.41
C ASN A 207 11.98 11.00 -5.91
N ARG A 208 13.04 10.62 -5.19
CA ARG A 208 13.86 9.45 -5.54
C ARG A 208 13.14 8.15 -5.27
N SER A 209 12.44 8.08 -4.16
CA SER A 209 11.72 6.88 -3.72
C SER A 209 10.54 6.56 -4.63
N PHE A 210 9.78 7.57 -5.07
CA PHE A 210 8.68 7.35 -6.01
C PHE A 210 9.11 6.94 -7.42
N GLY A 211 10.39 7.10 -7.78
CA GLY A 211 10.96 6.55 -9.01
C GLY A 211 10.83 5.03 -9.11
N VAL A 212 10.95 4.29 -7.99
CA VAL A 212 10.76 2.84 -7.99
C VAL A 212 9.30 2.45 -8.24
N THR A 213 8.34 3.21 -7.71
CA THR A 213 6.91 3.01 -8.00
C THR A 213 6.62 3.23 -9.49
N GLN A 214 7.22 4.24 -10.10
CA GLN A 214 7.10 4.46 -11.54
C GLN A 214 7.69 3.29 -12.35
N SER A 215 8.84 2.76 -11.95
CA SER A 215 9.43 1.57 -12.57
C SER A 215 8.48 0.37 -12.48
N PHE A 216 7.83 0.19 -11.34
CA PHE A 216 6.81 -0.84 -11.14
C PHE A 216 5.60 -0.64 -12.07
N LEU A 217 5.04 0.57 -12.15
CA LEU A 217 3.91 0.86 -13.05
C LEU A 217 4.26 0.62 -14.51
N ASN A 218 5.49 0.94 -14.93
CA ASN A 218 5.97 0.70 -16.30
C ASN A 218 6.20 -0.79 -16.61
N ALA A 219 6.47 -1.60 -15.59
CA ALA A 219 6.72 -3.04 -15.71
C ALA A 219 5.45 -3.90 -15.61
N LEU A 220 4.30 -3.29 -15.30
CA LEU A 220 3.03 -4.02 -15.17
C LEU A 220 2.70 -4.75 -16.47
N PRO A 221 2.25 -6.02 -16.38
CA PRO A 221 1.85 -6.78 -17.56
C PRO A 221 0.57 -6.22 -18.17
N ASN A 222 0.47 -6.23 -19.51
CA ASN A 222 -0.72 -5.76 -20.23
C ASN A 222 -1.96 -6.67 -20.05
N LYS A 223 -1.80 -7.84 -19.45
CA LYS A 223 -2.89 -8.74 -19.08
C LYS A 223 -2.51 -9.45 -17.79
N LEU A 224 -3.39 -9.38 -16.81
CA LEU A 224 -3.26 -10.19 -15.60
C LEU A 224 -3.88 -11.57 -15.85
N THR A 225 -3.14 -12.62 -15.49
CA THR A 225 -3.71 -13.95 -15.34
C THR A 225 -4.59 -13.94 -14.09
N LYS A 226 -5.86 -14.26 -14.30
CA LYS A 226 -6.85 -14.42 -13.20
C LYS A 226 -6.51 -15.64 -12.37
#